data_93db635c9cf72cf003ae796ffe516db6
#
_entry.id   93db635c9cf72cf003ae796ffe516db6
#
_cell.length_a   1.000
_cell.length_b   1.000
_cell.length_c   1.000
_cell.angle_alpha   90.00
_cell.angle_beta   90.00
_cell.angle_gamma   90.00
#
_symmetry.space_group_name_H-M   'P 1'
#
loop_
_entity.id
_entity.type
_entity.pdbx_description
1 polymer ?
#
loop_
_entity_poly.entity_id
_entity_poly.type
_entity_poly.pdbx_seq_one_letter_code
_entity_poly.pdbx_strand_id
1 'polypeptide(L)'
;MIVGSTLEEIGRALGDTFTAGQLPRFFTESQVPSEFVPTEVVGDKWMYCMRVMEGLLDGGSAARRSLREFIGRWLSDQLQESPTNSVRRRVVEKLARQGWHVKDGVLVVGPRSIADASALAPLYRDARTDTLHPDIRQVAERYLDSGNPEVAIFEAFKAVNKRVKDATGLSSDGTTLMGRAMSDTTPLVRFGDPSTQTGRDIQAGVRFMFMGAVSSLRNPDAHEQFRQLGEQEAFEELSFASMLMRRLDAADITRSS
;
A
#
# COMPACT_ATOMS: atom_id res chain seq x y z
N MET A 1 9.53 21.34 -5.02
CA MET A 1 10.18 20.97 -6.30
C MET A 1 10.17 19.46 -6.41
N ILE A 2 9.97 18.87 -7.59
CA ILE A 2 10.04 17.41 -7.77
C ILE A 2 11.50 16.98 -7.59
N VAL A 3 11.74 15.95 -6.77
CA VAL A 3 13.11 15.50 -6.47
C VAL A 3 13.67 14.67 -7.63
N GLY A 4 14.94 14.84 -7.94
CA GLY A 4 15.63 14.17 -9.06
C GLY A 4 15.50 12.65 -9.07
N SER A 5 15.50 11.99 -7.88
CA SER A 5 15.26 10.53 -7.78
C SER A 5 13.88 10.08 -8.24
N THR A 6 12.87 10.96 -8.22
CA THR A 6 11.54 10.67 -8.77
C THR A 6 11.55 10.75 -10.29
N LEU A 7 12.22 11.76 -10.84
CA LEU A 7 12.39 11.88 -12.29
C LEU A 7 13.22 10.72 -12.86
N GLU A 8 14.25 10.27 -12.15
CA GLU A 8 15.03 9.10 -12.55
C GLU A 8 14.17 7.84 -12.65
N GLU A 9 13.28 7.61 -11.70
CA GLU A 9 12.38 6.44 -11.72
C GLU A 9 11.39 6.50 -12.88
N ILE A 10 10.85 7.70 -13.18
CA ILE A 10 10.03 7.92 -14.38
C ILE A 10 10.85 7.68 -15.65
N GLY A 11 12.06 8.22 -15.71
CA GLY A 11 12.97 8.06 -16.85
C GLY A 11 13.31 6.60 -17.14
N ARG A 12 13.59 5.80 -16.11
CA ARG A 12 13.83 4.35 -16.23
C ARG A 12 12.58 3.64 -16.75
N ALA A 13 11.40 3.92 -16.18
CA ALA A 13 10.15 3.31 -16.63
C ALA A 13 9.84 3.61 -18.10
N LEU A 14 10.06 4.84 -18.54
CA LEU A 14 9.88 5.24 -19.94
C LEU A 14 10.91 4.54 -20.85
N GLY A 15 12.19 4.51 -20.41
CA GLY A 15 13.25 3.84 -21.12
C GLY A 15 13.04 2.33 -21.30
N ASP A 16 12.40 1.69 -20.31
CA ASP A 16 12.06 0.26 -20.38
C ASP A 16 10.84 0.00 -21.28
N THR A 17 9.90 0.96 -21.34
CA THR A 17 8.65 0.82 -22.10
C THR A 17 8.83 1.10 -23.59
N PHE A 18 9.65 2.11 -23.96
CA PHE A 18 9.76 2.59 -25.33
C PHE A 18 11.10 2.25 -25.97
N THR A 19 11.12 2.04 -27.28
CA THR A 19 12.37 1.99 -28.07
C THR A 19 12.97 3.39 -28.23
N ALA A 20 14.27 3.46 -28.58
CA ALA A 20 14.93 4.73 -28.80
C ALA A 20 14.22 5.61 -29.88
N GLY A 21 13.74 5.00 -30.95
CA GLY A 21 13.00 5.71 -32.01
C GLY A 21 11.61 6.19 -31.60
N GLN A 22 11.00 5.58 -30.59
CA GLN A 22 9.67 5.94 -30.11
C GLN A 22 9.70 7.09 -29.10
N LEU A 23 10.78 7.26 -28.34
CA LEU A 23 10.87 8.24 -27.25
C LEU A 23 10.66 9.69 -27.70
N PRO A 24 11.34 10.21 -28.74
CA PRO A 24 11.11 11.60 -29.19
C PRO A 24 9.67 11.83 -29.61
N ARG A 25 9.08 10.88 -30.34
CA ARG A 25 7.69 10.95 -30.77
C ARG A 25 6.73 10.92 -29.57
N PHE A 26 6.95 10.05 -28.60
CA PHE A 26 6.16 9.95 -27.37
C PHE A 26 6.13 11.29 -26.60
N PHE A 27 7.29 11.94 -26.41
CA PHE A 27 7.32 13.23 -25.73
C PHE A 27 6.60 14.32 -26.53
N THR A 28 6.74 14.33 -27.85
CA THR A 28 6.03 15.28 -28.73
C THR A 28 4.52 15.07 -28.70
N GLU A 29 4.05 13.83 -28.80
CA GLU A 29 2.63 13.47 -28.70
C GLU A 29 2.06 13.76 -27.30
N SER A 30 2.91 13.71 -26.28
CA SER A 30 2.57 14.14 -24.92
C SER A 30 2.62 15.66 -24.72
N GLN A 31 2.70 16.44 -25.78
CA GLN A 31 2.68 17.91 -25.77
C GLN A 31 3.86 18.53 -25.00
N VAL A 32 5.00 17.84 -24.93
CA VAL A 32 6.24 18.44 -24.45
C VAL A 32 6.78 19.39 -25.54
N PRO A 33 7.14 20.65 -25.20
CA PRO A 33 7.65 21.60 -26.18
C PRO A 33 8.91 21.07 -26.89
N SER A 34 8.95 21.21 -28.21
CA SER A 34 9.96 20.60 -29.08
C SER A 34 11.39 21.03 -28.76
N GLU A 35 11.58 22.23 -28.21
CA GLU A 35 12.88 22.73 -27.78
C GLU A 35 13.51 21.91 -26.65
N PHE A 36 12.72 21.15 -25.89
CA PHE A 36 13.19 20.25 -24.83
C PHE A 36 13.31 18.80 -25.27
N VAL A 37 12.88 18.45 -26.48
CA VAL A 37 12.88 17.10 -27.01
C VAL A 37 13.98 16.91 -28.05
N PRO A 38 15.18 16.40 -27.70
CA PRO A 38 16.22 16.10 -28.70
C PRO A 38 15.69 15.12 -29.74
N THR A 39 16.04 15.36 -30.99
CA THR A 39 15.57 14.55 -32.13
C THR A 39 16.12 13.14 -32.14
N GLU A 40 17.27 12.92 -31.49
CA GLU A 40 17.94 11.64 -31.41
C GLU A 40 18.19 11.21 -29.97
N VAL A 41 18.03 9.93 -29.71
CA VAL A 41 18.37 9.31 -28.41
C VAL A 41 19.84 8.89 -28.43
N VAL A 42 20.69 9.68 -27.79
CA VAL A 42 22.10 9.41 -27.62
C VAL A 42 22.37 8.83 -26.25
N GLY A 43 22.98 7.66 -26.20
CA GLY A 43 23.26 6.92 -24.96
C GLY A 43 22.07 6.14 -24.44
N ASP A 44 22.00 5.97 -23.13
CA ASP A 44 20.92 5.23 -22.48
C ASP A 44 19.58 5.90 -22.60
N LYS A 45 18.55 5.17 -22.93
CA LYS A 45 17.18 5.64 -23.10
C LYS A 45 16.65 6.40 -21.88
N TRP A 46 16.91 5.89 -20.67
CA TRP A 46 16.49 6.55 -19.45
C TRP A 46 17.18 7.90 -19.22
N MET A 47 18.46 8.02 -19.60
CA MET A 47 19.19 9.28 -19.53
C MET A 47 18.66 10.31 -20.54
N TYR A 48 18.21 9.86 -21.70
CA TYR A 48 17.48 10.72 -22.63
C TYR A 48 16.21 11.28 -21.98
N CYS A 49 15.39 10.42 -21.37
CA CYS A 49 14.18 10.85 -20.66
C CYS A 49 14.50 11.82 -19.52
N MET A 50 15.57 11.59 -18.78
CA MET A 50 16.04 12.50 -17.73
C MET A 50 16.39 13.89 -18.28
N ARG A 51 17.17 13.96 -19.35
CA ARG A 51 17.53 15.25 -19.99
C ARG A 51 16.32 16.05 -20.42
N VAL A 52 15.30 15.40 -20.99
CA VAL A 52 14.04 16.08 -21.35
C VAL A 52 13.36 16.64 -20.09
N MET A 53 13.21 15.85 -19.06
CA MET A 53 12.52 16.25 -17.82
C MET A 53 13.31 17.30 -17.03
N GLU A 54 14.63 17.21 -16.98
CA GLU A 54 15.51 18.20 -16.34
C GLU A 54 15.50 19.52 -17.12
N GLY A 55 15.56 19.47 -18.45
CA GLY A 55 15.38 20.65 -19.28
C GLY A 55 14.07 21.38 -19.02
N LEU A 56 12.98 20.65 -18.87
CA LEU A 56 11.67 21.21 -18.48
C LEU A 56 11.67 21.76 -17.05
N LEU A 57 12.38 21.11 -16.13
CA LEU A 57 12.47 21.57 -14.74
C LEU A 57 13.25 22.88 -14.62
N ASP A 58 14.31 23.03 -15.41
CA ASP A 58 15.20 24.21 -15.43
C ASP A 58 14.66 25.34 -16.30
N GLY A 59 13.81 25.02 -17.27
CA GLY A 59 13.23 25.94 -18.23
C GLY A 59 12.07 26.75 -17.67
N GLY A 60 12.16 27.85 -17.07
CA GLY A 60 11.12 28.80 -16.67
C GLY A 60 9.74 28.23 -16.22
N SER A 61 8.78 29.11 -16.00
CA SER A 61 7.46 28.73 -15.48
C SER A 61 6.60 27.90 -16.46
N ALA A 62 6.70 28.19 -17.74
CA ALA A 62 5.95 27.48 -18.79
C ALA A 62 6.45 26.04 -18.95
N ALA A 63 7.77 25.86 -19.04
CA ALA A 63 8.38 24.53 -19.13
C ALA A 63 8.06 23.66 -17.91
N ARG A 64 8.12 24.22 -16.70
CA ARG A 64 7.71 23.52 -15.47
C ARG A 64 6.22 23.14 -15.45
N ARG A 65 5.37 23.94 -16.08
CA ARG A 65 3.96 23.58 -16.29
C ARG A 65 3.86 22.37 -17.21
N SER A 66 4.54 22.40 -18.36
CA SER A 66 4.56 21.26 -19.30
C SER A 66 5.08 19.97 -18.64
N LEU A 67 6.09 20.05 -17.79
CA LEU A 67 6.56 18.89 -17.00
C LEU A 67 5.45 18.31 -16.10
N ARG A 68 4.71 19.19 -15.41
CA ARG A 68 3.63 18.74 -14.51
C ARG A 68 2.46 18.13 -15.28
N GLU A 69 2.11 18.70 -16.42
CA GLU A 69 1.08 18.17 -17.31
C GLU A 69 1.50 16.82 -17.92
N PHE A 70 2.76 16.70 -18.33
CA PHE A 70 3.33 15.46 -18.83
C PHE A 70 3.28 14.36 -17.78
N ILE A 71 3.83 14.60 -16.58
CA ILE A 71 3.84 13.60 -15.49
C ILE A 71 2.40 13.26 -15.07
N GLY A 72 1.52 14.25 -14.95
CA GLY A 72 0.12 14.05 -14.58
C GLY A 72 -0.61 13.15 -15.58
N ARG A 73 -0.46 13.41 -16.88
CA ARG A 73 -1.03 12.57 -17.93
C ARG A 73 -0.45 11.15 -17.92
N TRP A 74 0.86 11.03 -17.84
CA TRP A 74 1.52 9.72 -17.77
C TRP A 74 1.05 8.89 -16.57
N LEU A 75 0.77 9.52 -15.43
CA LEU A 75 0.23 8.84 -14.25
C LEU A 75 -1.26 8.50 -14.39
N SER A 76 -2.03 9.33 -15.11
CA SER A 76 -3.47 9.15 -15.31
C SER A 76 -3.81 8.20 -16.44
N ASP A 77 -2.86 7.94 -17.35
CA ASP A 77 -3.08 7.09 -18.50
C ASP A 77 -3.34 5.63 -18.03
N GLN A 78 -4.59 5.20 -18.15
CA GLN A 78 -5.06 3.87 -17.80
C GLN A 78 -4.68 2.87 -18.89
N LEU A 79 -3.42 2.73 -19.20
CA LEU A 79 -2.96 1.62 -20.02
C LEU A 79 -3.19 0.32 -19.25
N GLN A 80 -4.21 -0.41 -19.69
CA GLN A 80 -4.52 -1.76 -19.23
C GLN A 80 -3.24 -2.59 -19.10
N GLU A 81 -3.07 -3.24 -17.93
CA GLU A 81 -2.11 -4.30 -17.64
C GLU A 81 -0.70 -4.12 -18.25
N SER A 82 -0.01 -3.07 -17.87
CA SER A 82 1.39 -2.85 -18.25
C SER A 82 2.33 -3.18 -17.09
N PRO A 83 3.51 -3.80 -17.37
CA PRO A 83 4.57 -4.00 -16.36
C PRO A 83 4.99 -2.69 -15.65
N THR A 84 4.73 -1.55 -16.28
CA THR A 84 4.98 -0.21 -15.73
C THR A 84 4.04 0.22 -14.60
N ASN A 85 2.96 -0.48 -14.35
CA ASN A 85 2.00 -0.10 -13.29
C ASN A 85 2.64 -0.10 -11.89
N SER A 86 3.55 -1.03 -11.60
CA SER A 86 4.29 -1.06 -10.33
C SER A 86 5.20 0.16 -10.15
N VAL A 87 5.80 0.63 -11.24
CA VAL A 87 6.66 1.83 -11.23
C VAL A 87 5.82 3.09 -11.05
N ARG A 88 4.69 3.21 -11.77
CA ARG A 88 3.75 4.32 -11.61
C ARG A 88 3.27 4.45 -10.16
N ARG A 89 2.95 3.34 -9.51
CA ARG A 89 2.58 3.32 -8.08
C ARG A 89 3.68 3.91 -7.20
N ARG A 90 4.92 3.44 -7.34
CA ARG A 90 6.05 3.98 -6.56
C ARG A 90 6.27 5.47 -6.80
N VAL A 91 6.15 5.91 -8.05
CA VAL A 91 6.25 7.33 -8.41
C VAL A 91 5.15 8.15 -7.74
N VAL A 92 3.90 7.67 -7.77
CA VAL A 92 2.77 8.33 -7.08
C VAL A 92 3.04 8.45 -5.57
N GLU A 93 3.53 7.39 -4.92
CA GLU A 93 3.87 7.42 -3.49
C GLU A 93 4.97 8.43 -3.18
N LYS A 94 6.04 8.46 -4.00
CA LYS A 94 7.13 9.43 -3.83
C LYS A 94 6.65 10.87 -4.01
N LEU A 95 5.84 11.13 -5.01
CA LEU A 95 5.24 12.43 -5.27
C LEU A 95 4.31 12.86 -4.12
N ALA A 96 3.50 11.94 -3.61
CA ALA A 96 2.60 12.22 -2.49
C ALA A 96 3.34 12.60 -1.21
N ARG A 97 4.46 11.94 -0.89
CA ARG A 97 5.34 12.31 0.25
C ARG A 97 5.94 13.71 0.10
N GLN A 98 6.07 14.21 -1.13
CA GLN A 98 6.55 15.54 -1.47
C GLN A 98 5.42 16.58 -1.55
N GLY A 99 4.18 16.21 -1.22
CA GLY A 99 3.00 17.08 -1.29
C GLY A 99 2.47 17.27 -2.72
N TRP A 100 2.80 16.37 -3.66
CA TRP A 100 2.30 16.40 -5.02
C TRP A 100 1.17 15.40 -5.21
N HIS A 101 0.15 15.75 -6.00
CA HIS A 101 -0.90 14.84 -6.44
C HIS A 101 -1.40 15.21 -7.84
N VAL A 102 -2.05 14.27 -8.52
CA VAL A 102 -2.63 14.52 -9.84
C VAL A 102 -4.06 15.04 -9.68
N LYS A 103 -4.36 16.11 -10.37
CA LYS A 103 -5.70 16.70 -10.50
C LYS A 103 -5.97 17.05 -11.96
N ASP A 104 -7.05 16.53 -12.52
CA ASP A 104 -7.45 16.77 -13.92
C ASP A 104 -6.30 16.49 -14.93
N GLY A 105 -5.54 15.42 -14.70
CA GLY A 105 -4.41 15.04 -15.54
C GLY A 105 -3.16 15.94 -15.38
N VAL A 106 -3.10 16.81 -14.37
CA VAL A 106 -1.97 17.69 -14.08
C VAL A 106 -1.43 17.42 -12.68
N LEU A 107 -0.11 17.43 -12.53
CA LEU A 107 0.55 17.32 -11.24
C LEU A 107 0.51 18.68 -10.50
N VAL A 108 -0.14 18.71 -9.34
CA VAL A 108 -0.32 19.93 -8.52
C VAL A 108 0.24 19.74 -7.11
N VAL A 109 0.59 20.86 -6.46
CA VAL A 109 1.02 20.89 -5.04
C VAL A 109 -0.15 21.32 -4.18
N GLY A 110 -0.35 20.66 -3.06
CA GLY A 110 -1.33 21.06 -2.06
C GLY A 110 -1.99 19.87 -1.36
N PRO A 111 -2.87 20.11 -0.39
CA PRO A 111 -3.65 19.07 0.23
C PRO A 111 -4.57 18.42 -0.82
N ARG A 112 -4.67 17.10 -0.77
CA ARG A 112 -5.60 16.36 -1.64
C ARG A 112 -7.03 16.79 -1.36
N SER A 113 -7.79 17.04 -2.41
CA SER A 113 -9.25 17.05 -2.28
C SER A 113 -9.76 15.61 -2.11
N ILE A 114 -10.91 15.44 -1.49
CA ILE A 114 -11.58 14.13 -1.36
C ILE A 114 -11.80 13.48 -2.73
N ALA A 115 -12.11 14.28 -3.77
CA ALA A 115 -12.29 13.81 -5.14
C ALA A 115 -10.98 13.33 -5.78
N ASP A 116 -9.85 14.03 -5.54
CA ASP A 116 -8.53 13.64 -6.08
C ASP A 116 -7.99 12.38 -5.39
N ALA A 117 -8.30 12.20 -4.10
CA ALA A 117 -8.01 10.97 -3.37
C ALA A 117 -8.76 9.77 -3.97
N SER A 118 -10.01 9.97 -4.38
CA SER A 118 -10.85 8.93 -4.98
C SER A 118 -10.31 8.43 -6.34
N ALA A 119 -9.76 9.32 -7.18
CA ALA A 119 -9.21 8.93 -8.49
C ALA A 119 -7.90 8.11 -8.37
N LEU A 120 -7.11 8.34 -7.31
CA LEU A 120 -5.86 7.60 -7.04
C LEU A 120 -6.06 6.45 -6.04
N ALA A 121 -7.20 6.37 -5.39
CA ALA A 121 -7.52 5.34 -4.39
C ALA A 121 -7.29 3.91 -4.90
N PRO A 122 -7.67 3.52 -6.13
CA PRO A 122 -7.37 2.19 -6.65
C PRO A 122 -5.87 1.89 -6.71
N LEU A 123 -5.05 2.84 -7.19
CA LEU A 123 -3.59 2.68 -7.29
C LEU A 123 -2.92 2.56 -5.91
N TYR A 124 -3.43 3.29 -4.92
CA TYR A 124 -2.94 3.20 -3.54
C TYR A 124 -3.42 1.93 -2.85
N ARG A 125 -4.67 1.55 -3.05
CA ARG A 125 -5.25 0.34 -2.47
C ARG A 125 -4.44 -0.89 -2.84
N ASP A 126 -4.23 -1.11 -4.13
CA ASP A 126 -3.50 -2.27 -4.63
C ASP A 126 -2.07 -2.37 -4.06
N ALA A 127 -1.31 -1.25 -4.03
CA ALA A 127 0.06 -1.26 -3.54
C ALA A 127 0.16 -1.54 -2.04
N ARG A 128 -0.79 -1.07 -1.24
CA ARG A 128 -0.82 -1.30 0.21
C ARG A 128 -1.35 -2.69 0.55
N THR A 129 -2.41 -3.13 -0.13
CA THR A 129 -3.00 -4.45 0.08
C THR A 129 -2.05 -5.57 -0.34
N ASP A 130 -1.19 -5.36 -1.34
CA ASP A 130 -0.14 -6.32 -1.74
C ASP A 130 0.85 -6.64 -0.61
N THR A 131 1.02 -5.73 0.36
CA THR A 131 1.89 -5.95 1.53
C THR A 131 1.22 -6.70 2.66
N LEU A 132 -0.10 -6.85 2.64
CA LEU A 132 -0.85 -7.58 3.66
C LEU A 132 -0.60 -9.09 3.57
N HIS A 133 -0.81 -9.78 4.70
CA HIS A 133 -0.84 -11.23 4.71
C HIS A 133 -1.91 -11.75 3.71
N PRO A 134 -1.65 -12.82 2.92
CA PRO A 134 -2.58 -13.28 1.89
C PRO A 134 -4.02 -13.49 2.36
N ASP A 135 -4.21 -14.11 3.52
CA ASP A 135 -5.56 -14.35 4.07
C ASP A 135 -6.28 -13.05 4.46
N ILE A 136 -5.54 -12.06 4.98
CA ILE A 136 -6.10 -10.75 5.31
C ILE A 136 -6.45 -9.99 4.04
N ARG A 137 -5.55 -10.01 3.05
CA ARG A 137 -5.78 -9.42 1.75
C ARG A 137 -7.06 -9.97 1.10
N GLN A 138 -7.19 -11.29 1.05
CA GLN A 138 -8.33 -11.96 0.41
C GLN A 138 -9.68 -11.52 1.01
N VAL A 139 -9.75 -11.36 2.34
CA VAL A 139 -11.01 -10.94 2.98
C VAL A 139 -11.23 -9.44 2.91
N ALA A 140 -10.18 -8.62 2.89
CA ALA A 140 -10.27 -7.16 2.93
C ALA A 140 -10.57 -6.55 1.56
N GLU A 141 -9.94 -7.02 0.49
CA GLU A 141 -10.05 -6.43 -0.87
C GLU A 141 -11.51 -6.23 -1.30
N ARG A 142 -12.34 -7.26 -1.14
CA ARG A 142 -13.75 -7.22 -1.53
C ARG A 142 -14.54 -6.09 -0.87
N TYR A 143 -14.25 -5.80 0.39
CA TYR A 143 -14.96 -4.76 1.14
C TYR A 143 -14.36 -3.38 0.93
N LEU A 144 -13.03 -3.30 0.75
CA LEU A 144 -12.36 -2.05 0.40
C LEU A 144 -12.81 -1.55 -0.99
N ASP A 145 -12.94 -2.46 -1.96
CA ASP A 145 -13.40 -2.13 -3.31
C ASP A 145 -14.86 -1.63 -3.33
N SER A 146 -15.67 -2.10 -2.40
CA SER A 146 -17.06 -1.64 -2.23
C SER A 146 -17.20 -0.42 -1.31
N GLY A 147 -16.08 0.16 -0.85
CA GLY A 147 -16.10 1.36 0.00
C GLY A 147 -16.52 1.13 1.45
N ASN A 148 -16.37 -0.11 1.96
CA ASN A 148 -16.76 -0.50 3.31
C ASN A 148 -15.54 -0.92 4.15
N PRO A 149 -14.63 0.02 4.50
CA PRO A 149 -13.39 -0.31 5.22
C PRO A 149 -13.63 -0.90 6.61
N GLU A 150 -14.70 -0.49 7.30
CA GLU A 150 -15.07 -1.00 8.63
C GLU A 150 -15.40 -2.49 8.57
N VAL A 151 -16.11 -2.91 7.53
CA VAL A 151 -16.43 -4.32 7.29
C VAL A 151 -15.17 -5.11 6.92
N ALA A 152 -14.27 -4.52 6.15
CA ALA A 152 -12.97 -5.12 5.82
C ALA A 152 -12.16 -5.43 7.09
N ILE A 153 -12.10 -4.48 8.01
CA ILE A 153 -11.39 -4.64 9.29
C ILE A 153 -12.05 -5.73 10.15
N PHE A 154 -13.37 -5.65 10.32
CA PHE A 154 -14.12 -6.65 11.08
C PHE A 154 -13.86 -8.08 10.56
N GLU A 155 -13.96 -8.29 9.25
CA GLU A 155 -13.72 -9.60 8.63
C GLU A 155 -12.24 -10.01 8.71
N ALA A 156 -11.29 -9.07 8.67
CA ALA A 156 -9.87 -9.35 8.88
C ALA A 156 -9.61 -9.91 10.30
N PHE A 157 -10.12 -9.27 11.35
CA PHE A 157 -9.95 -9.77 12.72
C PHE A 157 -10.77 -11.03 13.01
N LYS A 158 -11.88 -11.22 12.34
CA LYS A 158 -12.61 -12.49 12.34
C LYS A 158 -11.79 -13.62 11.69
N ALA A 159 -11.03 -13.33 10.61
CA ALA A 159 -10.11 -14.28 10.00
C ALA A 159 -8.96 -14.66 10.98
N VAL A 160 -8.38 -13.70 11.70
CA VAL A 160 -7.39 -13.96 12.76
C VAL A 160 -7.96 -14.88 13.83
N ASN A 161 -9.16 -14.59 14.32
CA ASN A 161 -9.83 -15.42 15.32
C ASN A 161 -10.09 -16.85 14.80
N LYS A 162 -10.58 -16.95 13.56
CA LYS A 162 -10.82 -18.26 12.92
C LYS A 162 -9.52 -19.05 12.77
N ARG A 163 -8.42 -18.42 12.37
CA ARG A 163 -7.12 -19.05 12.22
C ARG A 163 -6.64 -19.68 13.53
N VAL A 164 -6.74 -18.95 14.65
CA VAL A 164 -6.38 -19.48 15.98
C VAL A 164 -7.27 -20.65 16.36
N LYS A 165 -8.58 -20.53 16.14
CA LYS A 165 -9.57 -21.58 16.44
C LYS A 165 -9.29 -22.87 15.66
N ASP A 166 -9.11 -22.76 14.35
CA ASP A 166 -8.83 -23.89 13.46
C ASP A 166 -7.49 -24.57 13.80
N ALA A 167 -6.47 -23.77 14.10
CA ALA A 167 -5.15 -24.28 14.42
C ALA A 167 -5.09 -25.03 15.76
N THR A 168 -5.78 -24.51 16.78
CA THR A 168 -5.76 -25.07 18.14
C THR A 168 -6.83 -26.13 18.44
N GLY A 169 -7.92 -26.12 17.65
CA GLY A 169 -9.08 -26.97 17.90
C GLY A 169 -9.98 -26.55 19.08
N LEU A 170 -9.70 -25.38 19.68
CA LEU A 170 -10.50 -24.86 20.80
C LEU A 170 -11.90 -24.43 20.33
N SER A 171 -12.93 -24.74 21.12
CA SER A 171 -14.31 -24.32 20.84
C SER A 171 -14.65 -22.89 21.28
N SER A 172 -13.84 -22.32 22.17
CA SER A 172 -13.99 -20.92 22.64
C SER A 172 -13.82 -19.90 21.52
N ASP A 173 -14.19 -18.65 21.79
CA ASP A 173 -14.16 -17.56 20.84
C ASP A 173 -13.65 -16.26 21.48
N GLY A 174 -13.26 -15.30 20.67
CA GLY A 174 -12.87 -13.96 21.12
C GLY A 174 -11.67 -13.95 22.06
N THR A 175 -11.73 -13.07 23.07
CA THR A 175 -10.67 -12.91 24.08
C THR A 175 -10.42 -14.18 24.88
N THR A 176 -11.48 -14.96 25.13
CA THR A 176 -11.36 -16.26 25.82
C THR A 176 -10.55 -17.26 24.99
N LEU A 177 -10.78 -17.33 23.68
CA LEU A 177 -9.98 -18.13 22.76
C LEU A 177 -8.51 -17.72 22.81
N MET A 178 -8.23 -16.43 22.66
CA MET A 178 -6.84 -15.92 22.64
C MET A 178 -6.14 -16.18 23.97
N GLY A 179 -6.81 -15.92 25.10
CA GLY A 179 -6.26 -16.16 26.43
C GLY A 179 -5.92 -17.62 26.70
N ARG A 180 -6.73 -18.56 26.20
CA ARG A 180 -6.49 -20.03 26.34
C ARG A 180 -5.42 -20.50 25.34
N ALA A 181 -5.55 -20.13 24.07
CA ALA A 181 -4.61 -20.57 23.03
C ALA A 181 -3.17 -20.13 23.32
N MET A 182 -3.01 -18.93 23.88
CA MET A 182 -1.70 -18.30 24.15
C MET A 182 -1.40 -18.19 25.66
N SER A 183 -1.88 -19.16 26.46
CA SER A 183 -1.67 -19.22 27.91
C SER A 183 -0.18 -19.06 28.27
N ASP A 184 0.12 -18.40 29.39
CA ASP A 184 1.48 -18.23 29.88
C ASP A 184 2.09 -19.54 30.40
N THR A 185 1.25 -20.47 30.85
CA THR A 185 1.68 -21.74 31.47
C THR A 185 1.62 -22.93 30.52
N THR A 186 0.56 -23.03 29.71
CA THR A 186 0.32 -24.15 28.80
C THR A 186 -0.16 -23.66 27.45
N PRO A 187 0.69 -22.89 26.72
CA PRO A 187 0.29 -22.33 25.42
C PRO A 187 0.13 -23.43 24.37
N LEU A 188 -0.99 -23.38 23.62
CA LEU A 188 -1.16 -24.14 22.40
C LEU A 188 -0.52 -23.40 21.20
N VAL A 189 -0.43 -22.07 21.28
CA VAL A 189 0.28 -21.21 20.33
C VAL A 189 1.46 -20.55 21.04
N ARG A 190 2.67 -20.89 20.65
CA ARG A 190 3.90 -20.46 21.31
C ARG A 190 4.71 -19.55 20.40
N PHE A 191 5.13 -18.40 20.94
CA PHE A 191 5.85 -17.34 20.21
C PHE A 191 7.32 -17.18 20.65
N GLY A 192 7.74 -17.84 21.70
CA GLY A 192 9.10 -17.73 22.22
C GLY A 192 9.53 -18.95 23.02
N ASP A 193 10.82 -19.01 23.33
CA ASP A 193 11.38 -20.07 24.15
C ASP A 193 10.92 -19.94 25.63
N PRO A 194 10.09 -20.86 26.14
CA PRO A 194 9.55 -20.77 27.51
C PRO A 194 10.63 -20.93 28.58
N SER A 195 11.79 -21.47 28.24
CA SER A 195 12.91 -21.64 29.17
C SER A 195 13.57 -20.31 29.55
N THR A 196 13.48 -19.30 28.68
CA THR A 196 14.08 -17.98 28.88
C THR A 196 13.08 -16.95 29.40
N GLN A 197 13.58 -15.95 30.16
CA GLN A 197 12.73 -14.83 30.61
C GLN A 197 12.18 -14.06 29.41
N THR A 198 13.04 -13.75 28.43
CA THR A 198 12.65 -13.02 27.21
C THR A 198 11.55 -13.76 26.45
N GLY A 199 11.65 -15.08 26.33
CA GLY A 199 10.59 -15.87 25.65
C GLY A 199 9.25 -15.84 26.38
N ARG A 200 9.27 -15.86 27.72
CA ARG A 200 8.06 -15.70 28.52
C ARG A 200 7.44 -14.31 28.39
N ASP A 201 8.27 -13.28 28.37
CA ASP A 201 7.81 -11.88 28.18
C ASP A 201 7.21 -11.69 26.78
N ILE A 202 7.81 -12.29 25.74
CA ILE A 202 7.27 -12.29 24.38
C ILE A 202 5.91 -12.98 24.36
N GLN A 203 5.79 -14.15 24.98
CA GLN A 203 4.53 -14.90 25.03
C GLN A 203 3.41 -14.07 25.68
N ALA A 204 3.67 -13.48 26.83
CA ALA A 204 2.72 -12.64 27.55
C ALA A 204 2.34 -11.40 26.72
N GLY A 205 3.33 -10.69 26.16
CA GLY A 205 3.10 -9.50 25.33
C GLY A 205 2.27 -9.78 24.08
N VAL A 206 2.59 -10.85 23.35
CA VAL A 206 1.84 -11.24 22.15
C VAL A 206 0.42 -11.67 22.50
N ARG A 207 0.22 -12.41 23.59
CA ARG A 207 -1.11 -12.77 24.10
C ARG A 207 -1.98 -11.51 24.32
N PHE A 208 -1.43 -10.48 24.99
CA PHE A 208 -2.18 -9.23 25.20
C PHE A 208 -2.50 -8.52 23.89
N MET A 209 -1.61 -8.53 22.90
CA MET A 209 -1.86 -7.96 21.58
C MET A 209 -3.06 -8.64 20.89
N PHE A 210 -3.10 -9.97 20.88
CA PHE A 210 -4.21 -10.72 20.28
C PHE A 210 -5.52 -10.52 21.04
N MET A 211 -5.49 -10.53 22.37
CA MET A 211 -6.69 -10.28 23.18
C MET A 211 -7.23 -8.85 22.96
N GLY A 212 -6.36 -7.85 22.94
CA GLY A 212 -6.72 -6.46 22.70
C GLY A 212 -7.29 -6.25 21.30
N ALA A 213 -6.65 -6.82 20.28
CA ALA A 213 -7.09 -6.73 18.90
C ALA A 213 -8.51 -7.29 18.70
N VAL A 214 -8.75 -8.49 19.23
CA VAL A 214 -10.07 -9.14 19.09
C VAL A 214 -11.13 -8.44 19.92
N SER A 215 -10.78 -7.88 21.08
CA SER A 215 -11.70 -7.13 21.91
C SER A 215 -12.14 -5.80 21.30
N SER A 216 -11.21 -5.03 20.72
CA SER A 216 -11.45 -3.66 20.24
C SER A 216 -11.90 -3.59 18.79
N LEU A 217 -11.43 -4.51 17.93
CA LEU A 217 -11.58 -4.38 16.48
C LEU A 217 -12.53 -5.42 15.87
N ARG A 218 -12.86 -6.49 16.61
CA ARG A 218 -13.85 -7.48 16.20
C ARG A 218 -15.25 -7.25 16.83
N ASN A 219 -15.34 -6.53 17.93
CA ASN A 219 -16.61 -6.22 18.61
C ASN A 219 -16.90 -4.70 18.51
N PRO A 220 -17.21 -4.14 17.35
CA PRO A 220 -17.94 -2.89 17.37
C PRO A 220 -19.29 -3.20 18.01
N ASP A 221 -19.61 -2.49 19.07
CA ASP A 221 -20.90 -2.65 19.74
C ASP A 221 -22.01 -2.53 18.69
N ALA A 222 -22.88 -3.54 18.63
CA ALA A 222 -23.95 -3.66 17.64
C ALA A 222 -24.99 -2.49 17.73
N HIS A 223 -24.73 -1.48 18.53
CA HIS A 223 -25.56 -0.34 18.82
C HIS A 223 -24.96 1.02 18.45
N GLU A 224 -23.69 1.08 18.05
CA GLU A 224 -23.10 2.34 17.53
C GLU A 224 -23.06 2.31 16.00
N GLN A 225 -23.31 3.47 15.38
CA GLN A 225 -23.13 3.65 13.95
C GLN A 225 -21.66 3.34 13.60
N PHE A 226 -21.42 2.56 12.55
CA PHE A 226 -20.09 2.28 12.07
C PHE A 226 -19.26 3.57 12.04
N ARG A 227 -18.12 3.56 12.72
CA ARG A 227 -17.19 4.67 12.76
C ARG A 227 -16.73 4.96 11.32
N GLN A 228 -16.89 6.19 10.85
CA GLN A 228 -16.38 6.59 9.55
C GLN A 228 -14.85 6.61 9.61
N LEU A 229 -14.23 5.55 9.11
CA LEU A 229 -12.77 5.39 9.08
C LEU A 229 -12.19 6.01 7.82
N GLY A 230 -11.12 6.78 7.98
CA GLY A 230 -10.29 7.20 6.87
C GLY A 230 -9.53 6.01 6.25
N GLU A 231 -9.20 6.08 4.96
CA GLU A 231 -8.42 5.02 4.27
C GLU A 231 -7.10 4.69 4.97
N GLN A 232 -6.42 5.68 5.53
CA GLN A 232 -5.16 5.49 6.25
C GLN A 232 -5.37 4.66 7.52
N GLU A 233 -6.37 4.99 8.31
CA GLU A 233 -6.71 4.31 9.55
C GLU A 233 -7.14 2.86 9.29
N ALA A 234 -7.96 2.66 8.27
CA ALA A 234 -8.34 1.32 7.83
C ALA A 234 -7.14 0.47 7.44
N PHE A 235 -6.18 1.05 6.70
CA PHE A 235 -4.96 0.35 6.32
C PHE A 235 -4.08 0.01 7.53
N GLU A 236 -3.98 0.89 8.52
CA GLU A 236 -3.22 0.64 9.74
C GLU A 236 -3.82 -0.52 10.54
N GLU A 237 -5.14 -0.59 10.67
CA GLU A 237 -5.83 -1.68 11.35
C GLU A 237 -5.72 -3.00 10.57
N LEU A 238 -5.83 -2.98 9.25
CA LEU A 238 -5.59 -4.15 8.40
C LEU A 238 -4.13 -4.62 8.45
N SER A 239 -3.18 -3.69 8.53
CA SER A 239 -1.76 -4.02 8.71
C SER A 239 -1.50 -4.67 10.06
N PHE A 240 -2.21 -4.26 11.10
CA PHE A 240 -2.16 -4.90 12.40
C PHE A 240 -2.70 -6.35 12.34
N ALA A 241 -3.84 -6.58 11.71
CA ALA A 241 -4.36 -7.93 11.48
C ALA A 241 -3.37 -8.80 10.69
N SER A 242 -2.76 -8.23 9.65
CA SER A 242 -1.72 -8.87 8.84
C SER A 242 -0.49 -9.25 9.66
N MET A 243 -0.02 -8.37 10.54
CA MET A 243 1.08 -8.66 11.46
C MET A 243 0.74 -9.82 12.39
N LEU A 244 -0.47 -9.86 12.94
CA LEU A 244 -0.91 -10.97 13.81
C LEU A 244 -0.93 -12.30 13.05
N MET A 245 -1.39 -12.33 11.80
CA MET A 245 -1.37 -13.54 10.98
C MET A 245 0.06 -14.04 10.73
N ARG A 246 1.01 -13.14 10.38
CA ARG A 246 2.42 -13.49 10.19
C ARG A 246 3.06 -14.02 11.48
N ARG A 247 2.65 -13.53 12.65
CA ARG A 247 3.09 -14.08 13.92
C ARG A 247 2.55 -15.50 14.14
N LEU A 248 1.31 -15.78 13.75
CA LEU A 248 0.74 -17.13 13.79
C LEU A 248 1.47 -18.09 12.84
N ASP A 249 1.88 -17.64 11.67
CA ASP A 249 2.66 -18.46 10.72
C ASP A 249 4.03 -18.84 11.26
N ALA A 250 4.63 -17.97 12.10
CA ALA A 250 5.92 -18.21 12.72
C ALA A 250 5.84 -18.90 14.09
N ALA A 251 4.64 -19.21 14.58
CA ALA A 251 4.43 -19.79 15.90
C ALA A 251 4.50 -21.32 15.89
N ASP A 252 4.96 -21.89 17.01
CA ASP A 252 4.79 -23.31 17.27
C ASP A 252 3.36 -23.59 17.75
N ILE A 253 2.59 -24.37 17.00
CA ILE A 253 1.18 -24.62 17.30
C ILE A 253 0.94 -26.10 17.62
N THR A 254 0.28 -26.34 18.75
CA THR A 254 -0.16 -27.68 19.18
C THR A 254 -1.69 -27.74 19.24
N ARG A 255 -2.29 -28.81 18.79
CA ARG A 255 -3.74 -29.00 18.91
C ARG A 255 -4.14 -29.42 20.33
N SER A 256 -5.27 -28.89 20.77
CA SER A 256 -5.96 -29.39 21.95
C SER A 256 -6.43 -30.84 21.71
N SER A 257 -6.12 -31.74 22.62
CA SER A 257 -6.61 -33.11 22.63
C SER A 257 -8.08 -33.15 22.96
#